data_3596b21444b119c6e6dbf36c54d861aa
#
_entry.id   3596b21444b119c6e6dbf36c54d861aa
#
_cell.length_a   1.000
_cell.length_b   1.000
_cell.length_c   1.000
_cell.angle_alpha   90.00
_cell.angle_beta   90.00
_cell.angle_gamma   90.00
#
_symmetry.space_group_name_H-M   'P 1'
#
loop_
_entity.id
_entity.type
_entity.pdbx_description
1 polymer ?
#
loop_
_entity_poly.entity_id
_entity_poly.type
_entity_poly.pdbx_seq_one_letter_code
_entity_poly.pdbx_strand_id
1 'polypeptide(L)'
;MSGESKEHSVPGAEEMEQRLRFWIGQLHSRAPESIGDLLRFRVGPCSPDTGEYRFYASTGDWMKNAFGSLHGGIIGTILDQGMGMLATCLMDGKAITPTVQMQVEYHSPLIPGKSIFVRVQVVSAGKTLIHMAAQAWQTDHEDSLCLSATGLYFYKTIKINAGALES
;
A
#
# COMPACT_ATOMS: atom_id res chain seq x y z
N MET A 1 -23.85 -27.05 14.97
CA MET A 1 -22.40 -26.88 14.78
C MET A 1 -22.16 -25.40 14.57
N SER A 2 -21.83 -24.71 15.67
CA SER A 2 -21.59 -23.25 15.70
C SER A 2 -20.19 -22.99 15.16
N GLY A 3 -20.10 -22.51 13.90
CA GLY A 3 -18.87 -21.98 13.37
C GLY A 3 -18.57 -20.64 14.05
N GLU A 4 -17.64 -20.63 14.98
CA GLU A 4 -17.07 -19.40 15.53
C GLU A 4 -16.46 -18.61 14.39
N SER A 5 -17.09 -17.49 14.04
CA SER A 5 -16.46 -16.45 13.21
C SER A 5 -15.31 -15.86 14.03
N LYS A 6 -14.08 -16.29 13.76
CA LYS A 6 -12.92 -15.57 14.26
C LYS A 6 -12.99 -14.15 13.68
N GLU A 7 -13.43 -13.21 14.49
CA GLU A 7 -13.20 -11.80 14.23
C GLU A 7 -11.70 -11.62 14.11
N HIS A 8 -11.22 -11.19 12.93
CA HIS A 8 -9.84 -10.80 12.77
C HIS A 8 -9.63 -9.51 13.57
N SER A 9 -9.07 -9.64 14.77
CA SER A 9 -8.63 -8.47 15.52
C SER A 9 -7.56 -7.75 14.71
N VAL A 10 -7.75 -6.45 14.48
CA VAL A 10 -6.72 -5.60 13.85
C VAL A 10 -5.50 -5.64 14.75
N PRO A 11 -4.30 -5.97 14.21
CA PRO A 11 -3.07 -6.00 14.99
C PRO A 11 -2.79 -4.65 15.66
N GLY A 12 -2.13 -4.68 16.81
CA GLY A 12 -1.67 -3.45 17.46
C GLY A 12 -0.63 -2.71 16.59
N ALA A 13 -0.34 -1.44 16.95
CA ALA A 13 0.57 -0.57 16.21
C ALA A 13 1.91 -1.18 15.88
N GLU A 14 2.54 -1.62 16.95
CA GLU A 14 3.90 -2.15 16.88
C GLU A 14 3.96 -3.41 16.00
N GLU A 15 3.00 -4.30 16.18
CA GLU A 15 2.89 -5.51 15.37
C GLU A 15 2.66 -5.20 13.89
N MET A 16 1.77 -4.24 13.60
CA MET A 16 1.51 -3.84 12.22
C MET A 16 2.74 -3.19 11.57
N GLU A 17 3.45 -2.32 12.31
CA GLU A 17 4.68 -1.71 11.80
C GLU A 17 5.75 -2.76 11.52
N GLN A 18 5.92 -3.76 12.39
CA GLN A 18 6.85 -4.87 12.17
C GLN A 18 6.46 -5.68 10.92
N ARG A 19 5.18 -5.99 10.72
CA ARG A 19 4.68 -6.68 9.53
C ARG A 19 4.94 -5.88 8.26
N LEU A 20 4.65 -4.59 8.26
CA LEU A 20 4.88 -3.71 7.12
C LEU A 20 6.37 -3.63 6.77
N ARG A 21 7.26 -3.46 7.76
CA ARG A 21 8.72 -3.44 7.54
C ARG A 21 9.22 -4.76 6.97
N PHE A 22 8.75 -5.89 7.50
CA PHE A 22 9.08 -7.22 7.00
C PHE A 22 8.67 -7.38 5.53
N TRP A 23 7.42 -7.11 5.18
CA TRP A 23 6.92 -7.31 3.81
C TRP A 23 7.54 -6.36 2.80
N ILE A 24 7.81 -5.11 3.17
CA ILE A 24 8.55 -4.18 2.31
C ILE A 24 9.98 -4.68 2.10
N GLY A 25 10.64 -5.21 3.13
CA GLY A 25 11.94 -5.86 2.99
C GLY A 25 11.91 -7.06 2.04
N GLN A 26 10.83 -7.86 2.07
CA GLN A 26 10.65 -8.98 1.14
C GLN A 26 10.49 -8.53 -0.33
N LEU A 27 9.81 -7.41 -0.59
CA LEU A 27 9.73 -6.84 -1.93
C LEU A 27 11.10 -6.55 -2.52
N HIS A 28 11.96 -5.90 -1.72
CA HIS A 28 13.31 -5.54 -2.16
C HIS A 28 14.23 -6.75 -2.38
N SER A 29 14.06 -7.81 -1.59
CA SER A 29 14.96 -8.97 -1.63
C SER A 29 14.52 -10.06 -2.61
N ARG A 30 13.20 -10.31 -2.74
CA ARG A 30 12.66 -11.41 -3.53
C ARG A 30 12.27 -11.04 -4.96
N ALA A 31 12.01 -9.77 -5.20
CA ALA A 31 11.60 -9.29 -6.52
C ALA A 31 12.42 -8.03 -6.90
N PRO A 32 13.76 -8.18 -7.03
CA PRO A 32 14.61 -7.06 -7.45
C PRO A 32 14.17 -6.59 -8.84
N GLU A 33 14.29 -5.28 -9.07
CA GLU A 33 13.87 -4.61 -10.31
C GLU A 33 12.36 -4.66 -10.61
N SER A 34 11.56 -5.24 -9.71
CA SER A 34 10.11 -5.12 -9.80
C SER A 34 9.67 -3.68 -9.54
N ILE A 35 8.47 -3.33 -9.99
CA ILE A 35 7.91 -1.99 -9.74
C ILE A 35 7.88 -1.66 -8.24
N GLY A 36 7.58 -2.62 -7.38
CA GLY A 36 7.58 -2.45 -5.92
C GLY A 36 8.97 -2.14 -5.36
N ASP A 37 10.02 -2.76 -5.91
CA ASP A 37 11.41 -2.46 -5.55
C ASP A 37 11.84 -1.08 -6.07
N LEU A 38 11.53 -0.77 -7.33
CA LEU A 38 11.89 0.51 -7.96
C LEU A 38 11.28 1.74 -7.27
N LEU A 39 10.11 1.59 -6.67
CA LEU A 39 9.46 2.65 -5.91
C LEU A 39 10.15 2.98 -4.58
N ARG A 40 11.09 2.12 -4.13
CA ARG A 40 11.83 2.32 -2.88
C ARG A 40 10.93 2.64 -1.69
N PHE A 41 9.86 1.87 -1.54
CA PHE A 41 8.89 2.06 -0.48
C PHE A 41 9.54 1.98 0.91
N ARG A 42 9.08 2.85 1.83
CA ARG A 42 9.50 2.84 3.24
C ARG A 42 8.28 3.05 4.11
N VAL A 43 8.27 2.41 5.27
CA VAL A 43 7.24 2.60 6.29
C VAL A 43 7.53 3.90 7.04
N GLY A 44 6.51 4.72 7.19
CA GLY A 44 6.50 5.87 8.09
C GLY A 44 5.84 5.52 9.43
N PRO A 45 5.61 6.53 10.29
CA PRO A 45 4.91 6.32 11.55
C PRO A 45 3.52 5.73 11.32
N CYS A 46 3.17 4.73 12.11
CA CYS A 46 1.84 4.14 12.12
C CYS A 46 1.06 4.66 13.33
N SER A 47 -0.23 4.98 13.13
CA SER A 47 -1.14 5.42 14.18
C SER A 47 -2.36 4.50 14.19
N PRO A 48 -2.30 3.34 14.86
CA PRO A 48 -3.39 2.36 14.84
C PRO A 48 -4.66 2.86 15.48
N ASP A 49 -4.53 3.72 16.49
CA ASP A 49 -5.69 4.31 17.17
C ASP A 49 -6.58 5.13 16.21
N THR A 50 -5.96 5.69 15.17
CA THR A 50 -6.65 6.40 14.08
C THR A 50 -6.85 5.54 12.83
N GLY A 51 -6.30 4.32 12.79
CA GLY A 51 -6.30 3.45 11.62
C GLY A 51 -5.46 3.99 10.46
N GLU A 52 -4.53 4.91 10.73
CA GLU A 52 -3.68 5.54 9.73
C GLU A 52 -2.32 4.87 9.62
N TYR A 53 -1.92 4.58 8.38
CA TYR A 53 -0.61 4.00 8.05
C TYR A 53 0.07 4.87 7.01
N ARG A 54 1.36 5.10 7.21
CA ARG A 54 2.13 6.04 6.40
C ARG A 54 3.24 5.35 5.65
N PHE A 55 3.41 5.76 4.39
CA PHE A 55 4.43 5.25 3.50
C PHE A 55 5.13 6.41 2.80
N TYR A 56 6.38 6.18 2.43
CA TYR A 56 7.14 7.06 1.57
C TYR A 56 7.59 6.29 0.33
N ALA A 57 7.43 6.91 -0.84
CA ALA A 57 7.94 6.42 -2.10
C ALA A 57 8.95 7.41 -2.66
N SER A 58 10.05 6.90 -3.21
CA SER A 58 11.01 7.73 -3.95
C SER A 58 10.57 7.84 -5.40
N THR A 59 10.77 9.03 -5.98
CA THR A 59 10.47 9.26 -7.38
C THR A 59 11.72 9.66 -8.17
N GLY A 60 11.71 9.42 -9.47
CA GLY A 60 12.82 9.72 -10.36
C GLY A 60 12.39 10.17 -11.74
N ASP A 61 13.36 10.56 -12.55
CA ASP A 61 13.13 11.11 -13.89
C ASP A 61 12.44 10.14 -14.85
N TRP A 62 12.63 8.83 -14.68
CA TRP A 62 11.98 7.80 -15.49
C TRP A 62 10.46 7.75 -15.31
N MET A 63 9.96 8.39 -14.25
CA MET A 63 8.52 8.43 -13.93
C MET A 63 7.79 9.61 -14.58
N LYS A 64 8.48 10.46 -15.36
CA LYS A 64 7.91 11.66 -15.98
C LYS A 64 6.89 11.32 -17.08
N ASN A 65 5.89 12.15 -17.16
CA ASN A 65 5.06 12.28 -18.36
C ASN A 65 5.67 13.31 -19.35
N ALA A 66 5.02 13.48 -20.49
CA ALA A 66 5.48 14.42 -21.52
C ALA A 66 5.46 15.91 -21.09
N PHE A 67 4.76 16.23 -19.99
CA PHE A 67 4.63 17.59 -19.44
C PHE A 67 5.64 17.88 -18.32
N GLY A 68 6.49 16.91 -17.97
CA GLY A 68 7.52 17.06 -16.93
C GLY A 68 7.05 16.80 -15.51
N SER A 69 5.77 16.48 -15.27
CA SER A 69 5.27 16.00 -13.98
C SER A 69 5.31 14.47 -13.93
N LEU A 70 5.04 13.88 -12.75
CA LEU A 70 4.91 12.43 -12.63
C LEU A 70 3.75 11.90 -13.48
N HIS A 71 3.97 10.77 -14.12
CA HIS A 71 2.94 10.10 -14.92
C HIS A 71 1.83 9.55 -14.01
N GLY A 72 0.57 9.84 -14.35
CA GLY A 72 -0.60 9.45 -13.54
C GLY A 72 -0.69 7.95 -13.24
N GLY A 73 -0.32 7.10 -14.21
CA GLY A 73 -0.26 5.65 -14.00
C GLY A 73 0.77 5.23 -12.94
N ILE A 74 1.93 5.88 -12.90
CA ILE A 74 2.97 5.62 -11.87
C ILE A 74 2.47 6.05 -10.49
N ILE A 75 1.77 7.18 -10.42
CA ILE A 75 1.17 7.66 -9.17
C ILE A 75 0.10 6.66 -8.69
N GLY A 76 -0.76 6.19 -9.61
CA GLY A 76 -1.72 5.11 -9.32
C GLY A 76 -1.03 3.87 -8.74
N THR A 77 0.11 3.47 -9.31
CA THR A 77 0.91 2.33 -8.82
C THR A 77 1.43 2.58 -7.39
N ILE A 78 1.86 3.80 -7.08
CA ILE A 78 2.32 4.16 -5.72
C ILE A 78 1.19 4.01 -4.70
N LEU A 79 -0.02 4.49 -5.04
CA LEU A 79 -1.20 4.38 -4.17
C LEU A 79 -1.65 2.92 -4.01
N ASP A 80 -1.68 2.16 -5.11
CA ASP A 80 -2.02 0.73 -5.11
C ASP A 80 -1.04 -0.08 -4.26
N GLN A 81 0.26 0.20 -4.40
CA GLN A 81 1.30 -0.45 -3.60
C GLN A 81 1.11 -0.19 -2.09
N GLY A 82 0.81 1.03 -1.69
CA GLY A 82 0.58 1.38 -0.28
C GLY A 82 -0.66 0.69 0.29
N MET A 83 -1.78 0.75 -0.40
CA MET A 83 -3.03 0.12 0.01
C MET A 83 -2.93 -1.41 0.00
N GLY A 84 -2.37 -2.01 -1.07
CA GLY A 84 -2.19 -3.45 -1.20
C GLY A 84 -1.22 -4.02 -0.15
N MET A 85 -0.16 -3.29 0.18
CA MET A 85 0.78 -3.67 1.25
C MET A 85 0.08 -3.70 2.61
N LEU A 86 -0.72 -2.69 2.92
CA LEU A 86 -1.50 -2.67 4.15
C LEU A 86 -2.51 -3.81 4.18
N ALA A 87 -3.22 -4.08 3.07
CA ALA A 87 -4.16 -5.19 2.95
C ALA A 87 -3.48 -6.54 3.25
N THR A 88 -2.30 -6.77 2.68
CA THR A 88 -1.50 -7.99 2.90
C THR A 88 -1.10 -8.14 4.37
N CYS A 89 -0.68 -7.06 5.02
CA CYS A 89 -0.26 -7.07 6.42
C CYS A 89 -1.42 -7.31 7.40
N LEU A 90 -2.62 -6.81 7.10
CA LEU A 90 -3.84 -7.09 7.86
C LEU A 90 -4.18 -8.59 7.86
N MET A 91 -3.81 -9.31 6.80
CA MET A 91 -4.08 -10.74 6.63
C MET A 91 -2.92 -11.65 7.10
N ASP A 92 -2.07 -11.22 8.00
CA ASP A 92 -0.88 -11.96 8.46
C ASP A 92 0.09 -12.39 7.35
N GLY A 93 0.01 -11.77 6.16
CA GLY A 93 0.79 -12.18 5.01
C GLY A 93 0.47 -13.58 4.48
N LYS A 94 -0.59 -14.21 4.96
CA LYS A 94 -1.03 -15.56 4.55
C LYS A 94 -2.01 -15.54 3.38
N ALA A 95 -2.27 -14.37 2.83
CA ALA A 95 -3.17 -14.17 1.70
C ALA A 95 -2.53 -13.24 0.68
N ILE A 96 -2.77 -13.49 -0.60
CA ILE A 96 -2.59 -12.47 -1.61
C ILE A 96 -3.81 -11.55 -1.58
N THR A 97 -3.59 -10.27 -1.81
CA THR A 97 -4.63 -9.25 -1.74
C THR A 97 -4.72 -8.51 -3.08
N PRO A 98 -5.20 -9.18 -4.15
CA PRO A 98 -5.29 -8.53 -5.45
C PRO A 98 -6.27 -7.37 -5.41
N THR A 99 -5.92 -6.31 -6.12
CA THR A 99 -6.75 -5.14 -6.34
C THR A 99 -7.95 -5.51 -7.19
N VAL A 100 -9.15 -5.25 -6.70
CA VAL A 100 -10.41 -5.45 -7.43
C VAL A 100 -10.78 -4.19 -8.19
N GLN A 101 -10.64 -3.04 -7.52
CA GLN A 101 -10.96 -1.74 -8.06
C GLN A 101 -10.12 -0.69 -7.36
N MET A 102 -9.73 0.32 -8.10
CA MET A 102 -9.13 1.54 -7.55
C MET A 102 -9.64 2.74 -8.33
N GLN A 103 -9.97 3.81 -7.62
CA GLN A 103 -10.30 5.11 -8.17
C GLN A 103 -9.29 6.12 -7.64
N VAL A 104 -8.74 6.94 -8.53
CA VAL A 104 -7.75 7.97 -8.19
C VAL A 104 -8.24 9.33 -8.67
N GLU A 105 -8.14 10.31 -7.81
CA GLU A 105 -8.43 11.71 -8.08
C GLU A 105 -7.12 12.50 -8.02
N TYR A 106 -6.86 13.29 -9.05
CA TYR A 106 -5.64 14.06 -9.21
C TYR A 106 -5.95 15.53 -8.96
N HIS A 107 -5.43 16.10 -7.87
CA HIS A 107 -5.71 17.47 -7.44
C HIS A 107 -4.60 18.43 -7.86
N SER A 108 -3.34 17.98 -7.77
CA SER A 108 -2.17 18.79 -8.11
C SER A 108 -1.07 17.93 -8.73
N PRO A 109 -0.27 18.49 -9.67
CA PRO A 109 0.84 17.76 -10.28
C PRO A 109 1.92 17.47 -9.24
N LEU A 110 2.52 16.29 -9.33
CA LEU A 110 3.68 15.89 -8.53
C LEU A 110 4.97 16.03 -9.35
N ILE A 111 6.02 16.51 -8.69
CA ILE A 111 7.31 16.79 -9.32
C ILE A 111 8.25 15.58 -9.15
N PRO A 112 8.86 15.06 -10.22
CA PRO A 112 9.85 13.99 -10.15
C PRO A 112 11.09 14.37 -9.34
N GLY A 113 11.75 13.36 -8.74
CA GLY A 113 12.95 13.55 -7.92
C GLY A 113 12.68 13.91 -6.47
N LYS A 114 11.42 14.11 -6.09
CA LYS A 114 10.99 14.35 -4.70
C LYS A 114 10.26 13.13 -4.17
N SER A 115 10.39 12.88 -2.87
CA SER A 115 9.64 11.80 -2.23
C SER A 115 8.15 12.12 -2.15
N ILE A 116 7.32 11.10 -2.25
CA ILE A 116 5.88 11.16 -2.02
C ILE A 116 5.59 10.54 -0.66
N PHE A 117 4.78 11.23 0.12
CA PHE A 117 4.18 10.74 1.33
C PHE A 117 2.77 10.23 1.02
N VAL A 118 2.47 8.99 1.40
CA VAL A 118 1.16 8.35 1.23
C VAL A 118 0.60 8.00 2.61
N ARG A 119 -0.60 8.47 2.89
CA ARG A 119 -1.40 8.06 4.05
C ARG A 119 -2.47 7.08 3.59
N VAL A 120 -2.56 5.94 4.24
CA VAL A 120 -3.55 4.90 3.94
C VAL A 120 -4.40 4.64 5.19
N GLN A 121 -5.70 4.49 4.98
CA GLN A 121 -6.67 4.16 6.03
C GLN A 121 -7.52 2.97 5.59
N VAL A 122 -7.86 2.10 6.55
CA VAL A 122 -8.87 1.06 6.36
C VAL A 122 -10.24 1.69 6.58
N VAL A 123 -11.07 1.73 5.53
CA VAL A 123 -12.45 2.22 5.60
C VAL A 123 -13.37 1.15 6.17
N SER A 124 -13.22 -0.08 5.67
CA SER A 124 -13.96 -1.23 6.19
C SER A 124 -13.26 -2.53 5.81
N ALA A 125 -13.37 -3.54 6.66
CA ALA A 125 -12.87 -4.89 6.38
C ALA A 125 -14.01 -5.90 6.57
N GLY A 126 -14.42 -6.53 5.47
CA GLY A 126 -15.41 -7.59 5.44
C GLY A 126 -14.76 -8.98 5.45
N LYS A 127 -15.54 -10.02 5.15
CA LYS A 127 -15.04 -11.41 5.12
C LYS A 127 -14.14 -11.73 3.92
N THR A 128 -14.26 -10.99 2.83
CA THR A 128 -13.56 -11.26 1.56
C THR A 128 -13.01 -10.00 0.88
N LEU A 129 -13.42 -8.83 1.34
CA LEU A 129 -13.05 -7.54 0.75
C LEU A 129 -12.62 -6.57 1.82
N ILE A 130 -11.57 -5.81 1.54
CA ILE A 130 -11.11 -4.68 2.32
C ILE A 130 -11.27 -3.43 1.48
N HIS A 131 -11.96 -2.43 2.02
CA HIS A 131 -12.10 -1.12 1.41
C HIS A 131 -11.15 -0.15 2.10
N MET A 132 -10.34 0.53 1.31
CA MET A 132 -9.31 1.45 1.77
C MET A 132 -9.44 2.82 1.13
N ALA A 133 -8.94 3.82 1.83
CA ALA A 133 -8.73 5.16 1.31
C ALA A 133 -7.25 5.53 1.43
N ALA A 134 -6.75 6.29 0.47
CA ALA A 134 -5.39 6.81 0.48
C ALA A 134 -5.36 8.27 0.07
N GLN A 135 -4.40 9.00 0.59
CA GLN A 135 -4.09 10.38 0.22
C GLN A 135 -2.59 10.51 0.05
N ALA A 136 -2.15 11.39 -0.87
CA ALA A 136 -0.73 11.58 -1.12
C ALA A 136 -0.35 13.05 -1.28
N TRP A 137 0.85 13.35 -0.80
CA TRP A 137 1.49 14.68 -0.83
C TRP A 137 2.95 14.53 -1.27
N GLN A 138 3.53 15.63 -1.74
CA GLN A 138 5.00 15.74 -1.79
C GLN A 138 5.53 16.11 -0.41
N THR A 139 6.69 15.54 -0.05
CA THR A 139 7.26 15.72 1.30
C THR A 139 7.70 17.15 1.62
N ASP A 140 7.84 18.02 0.64
CA ASP A 140 8.15 19.44 0.81
C ASP A 140 6.92 20.36 0.71
N HIS A 141 5.72 19.82 0.49
CA HIS A 141 4.44 20.52 0.38
C HIS A 141 3.31 19.75 1.07
N GLU A 142 3.50 19.40 2.34
CA GLU A 142 2.54 18.59 3.11
C GLU A 142 1.18 19.27 3.33
N ASP A 143 1.10 20.60 3.16
CA ASP A 143 -0.15 21.36 3.25
C ASP A 143 -1.02 21.29 1.99
N SER A 144 -0.48 20.76 0.88
CA SER A 144 -1.18 20.69 -0.40
C SER A 144 -1.44 19.23 -0.79
N LEU A 145 -2.68 18.78 -0.59
CA LEU A 145 -3.11 17.45 -1.04
C LEU A 145 -2.96 17.34 -2.56
N CYS A 146 -2.16 16.37 -3.01
CA CYS A 146 -1.94 16.15 -4.43
C CYS A 146 -2.88 15.11 -5.03
N LEU A 147 -3.24 14.09 -4.24
CA LEU A 147 -4.07 12.97 -4.69
C LEU A 147 -4.95 12.44 -3.58
N SER A 148 -6.11 11.92 -3.96
CA SER A 148 -6.91 11.02 -3.15
C SER A 148 -7.27 9.76 -3.93
N ALA A 149 -7.43 8.64 -3.23
CA ALA A 149 -7.84 7.38 -3.84
C ALA A 149 -8.71 6.56 -2.91
N THR A 150 -9.54 5.72 -3.50
CA THR A 150 -10.20 4.60 -2.83
C THR A 150 -9.83 3.31 -3.53
N GLY A 151 -9.68 2.24 -2.77
CA GLY A 151 -9.34 0.93 -3.29
C GLY A 151 -10.13 -0.19 -2.64
N LEU A 152 -10.50 -1.19 -3.42
CA LEU A 152 -11.15 -2.41 -2.98
C LEU A 152 -10.20 -3.57 -3.25
N TYR A 153 -9.86 -4.29 -2.20
CA TYR A 153 -8.92 -5.41 -2.23
C TYR A 153 -9.65 -6.68 -1.84
N PHE A 154 -9.52 -7.70 -2.68
CA PHE A 154 -10.02 -9.02 -2.36
C PHE A 154 -9.00 -9.75 -1.51
N TYR A 155 -9.42 -10.48 -0.50
CA TYR A 155 -8.55 -11.41 0.18
C TYR A 155 -9.22 -12.79 0.32
N LYS A 156 -8.41 -13.81 0.10
CA LYS A 156 -8.78 -15.19 0.38
C LYS A 156 -7.56 -15.85 1.02
N THR A 157 -7.76 -16.47 2.14
CA THR A 157 -6.72 -17.31 2.73
C THR A 157 -6.34 -18.39 1.71
N ILE A 158 -5.15 -18.28 1.14
CA ILE A 158 -4.60 -19.31 0.25
C ILE A 158 -3.76 -20.22 1.14
N LYS A 159 -4.01 -21.52 1.07
CA LYS A 159 -3.02 -22.50 1.52
C LYS A 159 -1.85 -22.40 0.54
N ILE A 160 -0.84 -21.58 0.86
CA ILE A 160 0.40 -21.55 0.11
C ILE A 160 1.09 -22.89 0.40
N ASN A 161 1.11 -23.81 -0.57
CA ASN A 161 2.01 -24.93 -0.50
C ASN A 161 3.42 -24.36 -0.53
N ALA A 162 4.20 -24.59 0.52
CA ALA A 162 5.55 -24.05 0.70
C ALA A 162 6.52 -24.36 -0.46
N GLY A 163 6.18 -25.26 -1.38
CA GLY A 163 6.98 -25.60 -2.56
C GLY A 163 6.77 -24.71 -3.79
N ALA A 164 5.83 -23.77 -3.80
CA ALA A 164 5.58 -22.93 -4.99
C ALA A 164 6.36 -21.61 -5.00
N LEU A 165 7.19 -21.35 -3.98
CA LEU A 165 8.04 -20.17 -3.87
C LEU A 165 9.53 -20.45 -4.11
N GLU A 166 9.87 -21.68 -4.53
CA GLU A 166 11.26 -22.11 -4.79
C GLU A 166 11.57 -22.30 -6.29
N SER A 167 10.70 -21.86 -7.18
CA SER A 167 10.96 -21.92 -8.63
C SER A 167 11.09 -20.55 -9.24
#